data_af448c1425f67bfd1b9393108aaf95b1
#
_entry.id   af448c1425f67bfd1b9393108aaf95b1
#
_cell.length_a   1.000
_cell.length_b   1.000
_cell.length_c   1.000
_cell.angle_alpha   90.00
_cell.angle_beta   90.00
_cell.angle_gamma   90.00
#
_symmetry.space_group_name_H-M   'P 1'
#
loop_
_entity.id
_entity.type
_entity.pdbx_description
1 polymer ?
#
loop_
_entity_poly.entity_id
_entity_poly.type
_entity_poly.pdbx_seq_one_letter_code
_entity_poly.pdbx_strand_id
1 'polypeptide(L)'
;MSNKLEIVYYRDLKDKADLMHLWAQSFVWLGTPKLIDAWAKVGHGLKGTPVGTCGLIDGKLVGFVGVLELPTRNKFGDVELVGGIWAIATRPSAARQGIGRKLLEAAEDYFRRRGIRLSMLTTSRAIVAHRWYASVGYQEVEAVNQCPHYYKVFRVAPKSKAKKRSGVQEFDRVQCIANFTRFMKDRCGFVYRAQERFDYMETVGNLTAAVSQTSARGHGIASTQMGCALVNEMIAENQAAALEMIKSVESKVENGAYYRYVFDPVVAKALAKAGYRSDIGAFDVFMCKALGKVGFDDVYDSSFTVSRGEFF
;
A
#
# COMPACT_ATOMS: atom_id res chain seq x y z
N MET A 1 -31.36 27.58 4.06
CA MET A 1 -30.57 27.31 5.27
C MET A 1 -29.24 26.74 4.83
N SER A 2 -28.11 27.33 5.25
CA SER A 2 -26.80 26.80 4.89
C SER A 2 -26.58 25.51 5.67
N ASN A 3 -26.61 24.37 4.99
CA ASN A 3 -26.35 23.07 5.60
C ASN A 3 -24.88 23.04 6.05
N LYS A 4 -24.65 23.25 7.34
CA LYS A 4 -23.31 23.35 7.94
C LYS A 4 -22.65 21.98 7.90
N LEU A 5 -21.43 21.89 7.34
CA LEU A 5 -20.61 20.71 7.42
C LEU A 5 -20.17 20.47 8.88
N GLU A 6 -20.53 19.34 9.44
CA GLU A 6 -20.02 18.83 10.70
C GLU A 6 -18.89 17.81 10.41
N ILE A 7 -17.79 17.85 11.15
CA ILE A 7 -16.69 16.90 11.03
C ILE A 7 -16.60 16.10 12.31
N VAL A 8 -16.69 14.77 12.19
CA VAL A 8 -16.55 13.81 13.30
C VAL A 8 -15.53 12.75 12.96
N TYR A 9 -15.04 12.01 13.94
CA TYR A 9 -14.21 10.84 13.66
C TYR A 9 -15.07 9.60 13.37
N TYR A 10 -14.51 8.65 12.59
CA TYR A 10 -15.21 7.38 12.29
C TYR A 10 -15.67 6.65 13.56
N ARG A 11 -14.88 6.71 14.65
CA ARG A 11 -15.24 6.06 15.92
C ARG A 11 -16.50 6.64 16.52
N ASP A 12 -16.79 7.92 16.27
CA ASP A 12 -17.94 8.66 16.79
C ASP A 12 -19.13 8.68 15.81
N LEU A 13 -18.94 8.08 14.61
CA LEU A 13 -19.97 8.01 13.58
C LEU A 13 -21.13 7.12 14.05
N LYS A 14 -22.34 7.67 14.11
CA LYS A 14 -23.54 6.96 14.57
C LYS A 14 -23.97 5.87 13.58
N ASP A 15 -24.02 6.19 12.29
CA ASP A 15 -24.33 5.25 11.21
C ASP A 15 -23.10 4.93 10.39
N LYS A 16 -22.40 3.87 10.78
CA LYS A 16 -21.21 3.38 10.07
C LYS A 16 -21.57 2.69 8.74
N ALA A 17 -22.79 2.23 8.55
CA ALA A 17 -23.22 1.62 7.30
C ALA A 17 -23.27 2.65 6.16
N ASP A 18 -23.52 3.91 6.46
CA ASP A 18 -23.53 4.99 5.46
C ASP A 18 -22.14 5.20 4.82
N LEU A 19 -21.04 4.91 5.55
CA LEU A 19 -19.69 4.90 4.99
C LEU A 19 -19.51 3.77 3.96
N MET A 20 -20.11 2.61 4.18
CA MET A 20 -20.04 1.50 3.22
C MET A 20 -20.74 1.85 1.91
N HIS A 21 -21.86 2.57 1.98
CA HIS A 21 -22.52 3.09 0.80
C HIS A 21 -21.66 4.11 0.05
N LEU A 22 -20.98 5.00 0.77
CA LEU A 22 -20.05 5.96 0.16
C LEU A 22 -18.90 5.24 -0.56
N TRP A 23 -18.29 4.22 0.07
CA TRP A 23 -17.18 3.46 -0.55
C TRP A 23 -17.62 2.59 -1.72
N ALA A 24 -18.81 1.98 -1.65
CA ALA A 24 -19.39 1.27 -2.78
C ALA A 24 -19.53 2.17 -4.01
N GLN A 25 -19.99 3.42 -3.82
CA GLN A 25 -20.12 4.40 -4.90
C GLN A 25 -18.78 4.94 -5.42
N SER A 26 -17.77 5.05 -4.55
CA SER A 26 -16.50 5.70 -4.89
C SER A 26 -15.43 4.72 -5.40
N PHE A 27 -15.44 3.48 -4.91
CA PHE A 27 -14.36 2.50 -5.14
C PHE A 27 -14.87 1.15 -5.64
N VAL A 28 -16.19 0.98 -5.79
CA VAL A 28 -16.82 -0.33 -6.04
C VAL A 28 -16.38 -1.37 -4.99
N TRP A 29 -16.13 -0.91 -3.78
CA TRP A 29 -15.66 -1.75 -2.68
C TRP A 29 -16.78 -1.98 -1.66
N LEU A 30 -17.09 -3.25 -1.45
CA LEU A 30 -18.16 -3.69 -0.55
C LEU A 30 -17.54 -4.17 0.78
N GLY A 31 -17.41 -3.27 1.72
CA GLY A 31 -16.99 -3.57 3.08
C GLY A 31 -18.17 -3.70 4.04
N THR A 32 -17.88 -3.97 5.29
CA THR A 32 -18.83 -3.89 6.40
C THR A 32 -18.23 -3.11 7.56
N PRO A 33 -19.07 -2.41 8.38
CA PRO A 33 -18.56 -1.75 9.59
C PRO A 33 -17.80 -2.70 10.51
N LYS A 34 -18.26 -3.94 10.63
CA LYS A 34 -17.61 -4.99 11.42
C LYS A 34 -16.16 -5.27 10.96
N LEU A 35 -15.92 -5.28 9.65
CA LEU A 35 -14.59 -5.47 9.07
C LEU A 35 -13.66 -4.31 9.42
N ILE A 36 -14.13 -3.06 9.26
CA ILE A 36 -13.36 -1.86 9.59
C ILE A 36 -13.06 -1.80 11.09
N ASP A 37 -14.04 -2.11 11.94
CA ASP A 37 -13.86 -2.14 13.39
C ASP A 37 -12.88 -3.26 13.82
N ALA A 38 -12.86 -4.40 13.12
CA ALA A 38 -11.87 -5.46 13.34
C ALA A 38 -10.46 -4.99 12.95
N TRP A 39 -10.30 -4.37 11.81
CA TRP A 39 -9.02 -3.77 11.40
C TRP A 39 -8.56 -2.70 12.38
N ALA A 40 -9.45 -1.83 12.87
CA ALA A 40 -9.12 -0.80 13.83
C ALA A 40 -8.67 -1.35 15.21
N LYS A 41 -9.00 -2.59 15.55
CA LYS A 41 -8.57 -3.25 16.81
C LYS A 41 -7.16 -3.82 16.71
N VAL A 42 -6.82 -4.45 15.59
CA VAL A 42 -5.57 -5.19 15.40
C VAL A 42 -4.71 -4.61 14.30
N GLY A 43 -5.32 -3.79 13.45
CA GLY A 43 -4.78 -3.44 12.15
C GLY A 43 -3.55 -2.57 12.17
N HIS A 44 -2.71 -2.86 11.22
CA HIS A 44 -1.54 -2.10 10.83
C HIS A 44 -1.89 -0.62 10.59
N GLY A 45 -1.41 0.25 11.46
CA GLY A 45 -1.60 1.69 11.37
C GLY A 45 -2.98 2.23 11.76
N LEU A 46 -3.98 1.39 12.05
CA LEU A 46 -5.32 1.82 12.45
C LEU A 46 -5.55 1.78 13.96
N LYS A 47 -4.78 0.96 14.67
CA LYS A 47 -4.92 0.81 16.12
C LYS A 47 -4.62 2.12 16.84
N GLY A 48 -5.55 2.58 17.67
CA GLY A 48 -5.40 3.83 18.42
C GLY A 48 -5.67 5.11 17.63
N THR A 49 -5.86 5.04 16.30
CA THR A 49 -6.21 6.19 15.47
C THR A 49 -7.72 6.46 15.46
N PRO A 50 -8.18 7.62 14.96
CA PRO A 50 -9.60 7.87 14.70
C PRO A 50 -10.16 7.05 13.53
N VAL A 51 -9.33 6.25 12.82
CA VAL A 51 -9.64 5.51 11.57
C VAL A 51 -9.88 6.44 10.37
N GLY A 52 -10.52 7.58 10.58
CA GLY A 52 -10.73 8.61 9.57
C GLY A 52 -11.56 9.76 10.07
N THR A 53 -11.58 10.85 9.29
CA THR A 53 -12.46 12.00 9.43
C THR A 53 -13.68 11.85 8.53
N CYS A 54 -14.87 12.09 9.07
CA CYS A 54 -16.17 11.95 8.42
C CYS A 54 -16.85 13.30 8.35
N GLY A 55 -17.34 13.68 7.17
CA GLY A 55 -18.14 14.90 6.97
C GLY A 55 -19.62 14.59 6.93
N LEU A 56 -20.39 15.26 7.76
CA LEU A 56 -21.85 15.14 7.82
C LEU A 56 -22.51 16.44 7.39
N ILE A 57 -23.60 16.32 6.61
CA ILE A 57 -24.55 17.39 6.33
C ILE A 57 -25.93 16.86 6.68
N ASP A 58 -26.66 17.55 7.54
CA ASP A 58 -27.97 17.13 8.06
C ASP A 58 -27.96 15.69 8.60
N GLY A 59 -26.88 15.32 9.29
CA GLY A 59 -26.66 13.99 9.88
C GLY A 59 -26.32 12.88 8.89
N LYS A 60 -26.23 13.18 7.57
CA LYS A 60 -25.87 12.20 6.51
C LYS A 60 -24.40 12.32 6.16
N LEU A 61 -23.72 11.19 6.01
CA LEU A 61 -22.32 11.16 5.62
C LEU A 61 -22.17 11.61 4.16
N VAL A 62 -21.37 12.65 3.93
CA VAL A 62 -21.09 13.19 2.59
C VAL A 62 -19.64 13.05 2.16
N GLY A 63 -18.72 12.72 3.08
CA GLY A 63 -17.32 12.51 2.75
C GLY A 63 -16.56 11.80 3.85
N PHE A 64 -15.44 11.22 3.46
CA PHE A 64 -14.53 10.47 4.32
C PHE A 64 -13.07 10.68 3.89
N VAL A 65 -12.18 10.79 4.86
CA VAL A 65 -10.72 10.72 4.68
C VAL A 65 -10.17 9.79 5.74
N GLY A 66 -9.58 8.68 5.33
CA GLY A 66 -9.01 7.71 6.23
C GLY A 66 -7.67 8.15 6.81
N VAL A 67 -7.37 7.72 8.04
CA VAL A 67 -6.20 8.08 8.84
C VAL A 67 -5.49 6.83 9.32
N LEU A 68 -4.19 6.74 9.06
CA LEU A 68 -3.26 5.71 9.54
C LEU A 68 -2.09 6.37 10.28
N GLU A 69 -1.52 5.70 11.27
CA GLU A 69 -0.20 6.01 11.83
C GLU A 69 0.74 4.85 11.55
N LEU A 70 1.80 5.09 10.80
CA LEU A 70 2.69 4.04 10.31
C LEU A 70 4.12 4.28 10.80
N PRO A 71 4.75 3.31 11.46
CA PRO A 71 6.15 3.42 11.85
C PRO A 71 7.05 3.25 10.62
N THR A 72 8.01 4.14 10.49
CA THR A 72 9.10 4.08 9.51
C THR A 72 10.43 4.21 10.23
N ARG A 73 11.53 3.87 9.57
CA ARG A 73 12.88 4.21 9.99
C ARG A 73 13.33 5.45 9.25
N ASN A 74 13.80 6.48 9.95
CA ASN A 74 14.40 7.64 9.34
C ASN A 74 15.86 7.38 8.92
N LYS A 75 16.48 8.31 8.22
CA LYS A 75 17.88 8.18 7.74
C LYS A 75 18.94 8.12 8.85
N PHE A 76 18.56 8.44 10.08
CA PHE A 76 19.43 8.36 11.26
C PHE A 76 19.28 7.03 12.02
N GLY A 77 18.36 6.16 11.59
CA GLY A 77 18.08 4.86 12.18
C GLY A 77 16.97 4.86 13.23
N ASP A 78 16.38 6.02 13.55
CA ASP A 78 15.32 6.13 14.57
C ASP A 78 13.94 5.81 13.98
N VAL A 79 12.99 5.47 14.87
CA VAL A 79 11.59 5.29 14.50
C VAL A 79 10.93 6.64 14.29
N GLU A 80 10.37 6.82 13.10
CA GLU A 80 9.56 7.99 12.73
C GLU A 80 8.13 7.55 12.44
N LEU A 81 7.13 8.17 13.07
CA LEU A 81 5.73 7.98 12.70
C LEU A 81 5.35 8.88 11.54
N VAL A 82 4.77 8.31 10.51
CA VAL A 82 4.18 9.05 9.39
C VAL A 82 2.66 8.88 9.39
N GLY A 83 1.96 9.91 8.93
CA GLY A 83 0.52 9.88 8.73
C GLY A 83 0.20 9.29 7.36
N GLY A 84 -0.56 8.21 7.32
CA GLY A 84 -1.09 7.65 6.08
C GLY A 84 -2.51 8.15 5.80
N ILE A 85 -2.77 8.59 4.58
CA ILE A 85 -4.11 8.97 4.10
C ILE A 85 -4.63 7.87 3.18
N TRP A 86 -5.83 7.38 3.44
CA TRP A 86 -6.43 6.30 2.66
C TRP A 86 -7.92 6.55 2.39
N ALA A 87 -8.46 5.95 1.33
CA ALA A 87 -9.87 5.89 0.99
C ALA A 87 -10.59 7.26 1.02
N ILE A 88 -9.99 8.31 0.43
CA ILE A 88 -10.66 9.62 0.31
C ILE A 88 -11.86 9.51 -0.62
N ALA A 89 -13.04 9.85 -0.11
CA ALA A 89 -14.28 9.84 -0.87
C ALA A 89 -15.17 11.04 -0.52
N THR A 90 -15.90 11.54 -1.50
CA THR A 90 -16.95 12.55 -1.32
C THR A 90 -18.15 12.14 -2.18
N ARG A 91 -19.37 12.19 -1.63
CA ARG A 91 -20.58 11.90 -2.42
C ARG A 91 -20.67 12.79 -3.64
N PRO A 92 -21.05 12.27 -4.81
CA PRO A 92 -21.19 13.07 -6.03
C PRO A 92 -22.12 14.26 -5.84
N SER A 93 -23.21 14.13 -5.09
CA SER A 93 -24.16 15.21 -4.77
C SER A 93 -23.56 16.33 -3.90
N ALA A 94 -22.43 16.07 -3.22
CA ALA A 94 -21.72 17.02 -2.37
C ALA A 94 -20.33 17.36 -2.92
N ALA A 95 -20.02 16.93 -4.15
CA ALA A 95 -18.74 17.19 -4.77
C ALA A 95 -18.53 18.70 -5.07
N ARG A 96 -17.24 19.09 -5.16
CA ARG A 96 -16.81 20.47 -5.48
C ARG A 96 -17.23 21.56 -4.49
N GLN A 97 -17.69 21.20 -3.29
CA GLN A 97 -18.05 22.12 -2.20
C GLN A 97 -16.91 22.28 -1.17
N GLY A 98 -15.69 21.82 -1.49
CA GLY A 98 -14.52 21.90 -0.61
C GLY A 98 -14.54 20.88 0.55
N ILE A 99 -15.49 19.95 0.59
CA ILE A 99 -15.64 18.97 1.68
C ILE A 99 -14.40 18.10 1.81
N GLY A 100 -13.90 17.50 0.72
CA GLY A 100 -12.68 16.69 0.74
C GLY A 100 -11.47 17.42 1.29
N ARG A 101 -11.31 18.72 0.95
CA ARG A 101 -10.23 19.55 1.48
C ARG A 101 -10.35 19.74 3.00
N LYS A 102 -11.53 20.10 3.50
CA LYS A 102 -11.76 20.29 4.95
C LYS A 102 -11.54 19.01 5.74
N LEU A 103 -11.92 17.86 5.20
CA LEU A 103 -11.68 16.56 5.85
C LEU A 103 -10.20 16.19 5.85
N LEU A 104 -9.48 16.47 4.75
CA LEU A 104 -8.04 16.26 4.68
C LEU A 104 -7.30 17.18 5.66
N GLU A 105 -7.66 18.44 5.73
CA GLU A 105 -7.13 19.40 6.72
C GLU A 105 -7.36 18.91 8.15
N ALA A 106 -8.55 18.40 8.48
CA ALA A 106 -8.84 17.83 9.79
C ALA A 106 -7.99 16.56 10.11
N ALA A 107 -7.72 15.71 9.10
CA ALA A 107 -6.80 14.57 9.23
C ALA A 107 -5.35 15.04 9.45
N GLU A 108 -4.90 16.04 8.69
CA GLU A 108 -3.56 16.63 8.85
C GLU A 108 -3.40 17.32 10.21
N ASP A 109 -4.44 17.98 10.72
CA ASP A 109 -4.45 18.57 12.07
C ASP A 109 -4.38 17.50 13.17
N TYR A 110 -5.02 16.34 12.95
CA TYR A 110 -4.82 15.20 13.83
C TYR A 110 -3.35 14.77 13.83
N PHE A 111 -2.73 14.61 12.68
CA PHE A 111 -1.31 14.26 12.60
C PHE A 111 -0.41 15.28 13.30
N ARG A 112 -0.64 16.58 13.08
CA ARG A 112 0.13 17.65 13.77
C ARG A 112 0.02 17.55 15.28
N ARG A 113 -1.19 17.30 15.82
CA ARG A 113 -1.40 17.11 17.28
C ARG A 113 -0.69 15.87 17.82
N ARG A 114 -0.46 14.85 16.96
CA ARG A 114 0.32 13.65 17.28
C ARG A 114 1.82 13.83 17.13
N GLY A 115 2.30 15.02 16.71
CA GLY A 115 3.70 15.27 16.43
C GLY A 115 4.21 14.64 15.14
N ILE A 116 3.31 14.13 14.29
CA ILE A 116 3.64 13.54 13.00
C ILE A 116 3.98 14.66 12.02
N ARG A 117 5.15 14.56 11.39
CA ARG A 117 5.71 15.63 10.55
C ARG A 117 5.39 15.48 9.06
N LEU A 118 5.12 14.27 8.61
CA LEU A 118 4.87 13.94 7.20
C LEU A 118 3.54 13.20 7.03
N SER A 119 2.79 13.57 6.00
CA SER A 119 1.59 12.86 5.54
C SER A 119 1.86 12.20 4.20
N MET A 120 1.50 10.93 4.05
CA MET A 120 1.77 10.13 2.86
C MET A 120 0.51 9.46 2.35
N LEU A 121 0.44 9.25 1.04
CA LEU A 121 -0.66 8.56 0.37
C LEU A 121 -0.19 7.89 -0.92
N THR A 122 -1.05 7.01 -1.44
CA THR A 122 -0.90 6.47 -2.79
C THR A 122 -2.08 6.87 -3.67
N THR A 123 -1.80 7.11 -4.95
CA THR A 123 -2.79 7.51 -5.94
C THR A 123 -2.39 7.01 -7.32
N SER A 124 -3.05 7.47 -8.38
CA SER A 124 -2.68 7.16 -9.76
C SER A 124 -2.59 8.45 -10.58
N ARG A 125 -1.57 8.57 -11.43
CA ARG A 125 -1.48 9.68 -12.40
C ARG A 125 -2.64 9.68 -13.40
N ALA A 126 -3.32 8.54 -13.57
CA ALA A 126 -4.45 8.39 -14.48
C ALA A 126 -5.77 8.96 -13.94
N ILE A 127 -5.85 9.33 -12.66
CA ILE A 127 -7.07 9.83 -12.04
C ILE A 127 -6.95 11.31 -11.62
N VAL A 128 -8.09 11.98 -11.55
CA VAL A 128 -8.17 13.41 -11.17
C VAL A 128 -7.60 13.69 -9.78
N ALA A 129 -7.70 12.73 -8.88
CA ALA A 129 -7.23 12.86 -7.51
C ALA A 129 -5.74 13.18 -7.40
N HIS A 130 -4.89 12.67 -8.31
CA HIS A 130 -3.46 12.99 -8.34
C HIS A 130 -3.20 14.50 -8.41
N ARG A 131 -3.84 15.19 -9.39
CA ARG A 131 -3.71 16.64 -9.53
C ARG A 131 -4.27 17.40 -8.33
N TRP A 132 -5.35 16.87 -7.74
CA TRP A 132 -5.93 17.47 -6.56
C TRP A 132 -4.97 17.35 -5.36
N TYR A 133 -4.33 16.21 -5.13
CA TYR A 133 -3.33 16.06 -4.09
C TYR A 133 -2.15 17.02 -4.28
N ALA A 134 -1.65 17.16 -5.50
CA ALA A 134 -0.62 18.14 -5.81
C ALA A 134 -1.07 19.58 -5.48
N SER A 135 -2.33 19.95 -5.76
CA SER A 135 -2.90 21.26 -5.45
C SER A 135 -3.08 21.55 -3.95
N VAL A 136 -3.05 20.52 -3.11
CA VAL A 136 -3.11 20.66 -1.64
C VAL A 136 -1.76 20.37 -0.97
N GLY A 137 -0.67 20.32 -1.75
CA GLY A 137 0.70 20.33 -1.28
C GLY A 137 1.41 18.97 -1.20
N TYR A 138 0.80 17.89 -1.71
CA TYR A 138 1.51 16.62 -1.84
C TYR A 138 2.44 16.63 -3.05
N GLN A 139 3.62 16.07 -2.89
CA GLN A 139 4.63 15.91 -3.94
C GLN A 139 4.93 14.43 -4.14
N GLU A 140 5.25 14.03 -5.36
CA GLU A 140 5.67 12.67 -5.66
C GLU A 140 7.00 12.34 -4.99
N VAL A 141 7.14 11.13 -4.45
CA VAL A 141 8.39 10.62 -3.88
C VAL A 141 9.14 9.84 -4.96
N GLU A 142 10.11 10.50 -5.60
CA GLU A 142 10.84 9.92 -6.73
C GLU A 142 11.54 8.60 -6.38
N ALA A 143 12.14 8.50 -5.19
CA ALA A 143 12.80 7.26 -4.74
C ALA A 143 11.90 6.02 -4.84
N VAL A 144 10.58 6.18 -4.70
CA VAL A 144 9.59 5.11 -4.85
C VAL A 144 9.08 5.03 -6.28
N ASN A 145 8.70 6.18 -6.85
CA ASN A 145 8.00 6.23 -8.13
C ASN A 145 8.89 5.88 -9.33
N GLN A 146 10.22 5.91 -9.17
CA GLN A 146 11.20 5.45 -10.16
C GLN A 146 11.50 3.94 -10.05
N CYS A 147 10.94 3.22 -9.07
CA CYS A 147 11.09 1.77 -9.02
C CYS A 147 10.42 1.12 -10.24
N PRO A 148 11.14 0.31 -11.03
CA PRO A 148 10.59 -0.28 -12.23
C PRO A 148 9.56 -1.37 -11.91
N HIS A 149 8.58 -1.50 -12.79
CA HIS A 149 7.66 -2.61 -12.87
C HIS A 149 8.14 -3.56 -13.96
N TYR A 150 7.97 -4.85 -13.76
CA TYR A 150 8.37 -5.86 -14.74
C TYR A 150 7.17 -6.71 -15.14
N TYR A 151 7.02 -6.99 -16.44
CA TYR A 151 5.92 -7.81 -16.94
C TYR A 151 6.36 -8.79 -18.01
N LYS A 152 5.66 -9.91 -18.06
CA LYS A 152 5.84 -10.94 -19.08
C LYS A 152 4.51 -11.65 -19.31
N VAL A 153 4.07 -11.67 -20.57
CA VAL A 153 2.93 -12.46 -21.04
C VAL A 153 3.46 -13.76 -21.60
N PHE A 154 2.89 -14.88 -21.21
CA PHE A 154 3.31 -16.19 -21.69
C PHE A 154 2.62 -16.49 -23.03
N ARG A 155 3.40 -16.80 -24.05
CA ARG A 155 2.86 -17.21 -25.36
C ARG A 155 2.34 -18.64 -25.35
N VAL A 156 2.86 -19.46 -24.47
CA VAL A 156 2.46 -20.85 -24.21
C VAL A 156 2.45 -20.99 -22.70
N ALA A 157 1.35 -21.49 -22.13
CA ALA A 157 1.25 -21.72 -20.69
C ALA A 157 2.44 -22.59 -20.22
N PRO A 158 3.13 -22.20 -19.17
CA PRO A 158 4.22 -22.99 -18.62
C PRO A 158 3.71 -24.40 -18.29
N LYS A 159 4.37 -25.44 -18.78
CA LYS A 159 3.97 -26.81 -18.44
C LYS A 159 4.07 -27.01 -16.92
N SER A 160 2.95 -27.29 -16.28
CA SER A 160 2.80 -27.42 -14.81
C SER A 160 3.54 -28.64 -14.20
N LYS A 161 4.64 -29.07 -14.79
CA LYS A 161 5.54 -30.10 -14.24
C LYS A 161 6.64 -29.47 -13.38
N ALA A 162 6.28 -28.55 -12.47
CA ALA A 162 7.22 -28.23 -11.42
C ALA A 162 7.24 -29.40 -10.42
N LYS A 163 8.22 -30.32 -10.58
CA LYS A 163 8.66 -31.13 -9.45
C LYS A 163 8.85 -30.16 -8.29
N LYS A 164 8.27 -30.46 -7.11
CA LYS A 164 8.57 -29.74 -5.87
C LYS A 164 10.09 -29.59 -5.79
N ARG A 165 10.59 -28.40 -6.17
CA ARG A 165 12.04 -28.13 -6.09
C ARG A 165 12.35 -27.91 -4.63
N SER A 166 13.31 -28.63 -4.13
CA SER A 166 13.83 -28.49 -2.77
C SER A 166 14.25 -27.04 -2.52
N GLY A 167 13.56 -26.36 -1.60
CA GLY A 167 13.92 -25.02 -1.14
C GLY A 167 12.86 -23.92 -1.21
N VAL A 168 11.88 -24.00 -2.11
CA VAL A 168 10.74 -23.07 -2.14
C VAL A 168 9.54 -23.76 -1.47
N GLN A 169 9.11 -23.21 -0.34
CA GLN A 169 8.01 -23.72 0.47
C GLN A 169 6.72 -22.93 0.21
N GLU A 170 5.60 -23.45 0.73
CA GLU A 170 4.37 -22.68 0.88
C GLU A 170 4.65 -21.38 1.65
N PHE A 171 3.79 -20.35 1.45
CA PHE A 171 4.00 -19.05 2.05
C PHE A 171 4.00 -19.12 3.58
N ASP A 172 5.13 -18.78 4.19
CA ASP A 172 5.34 -18.71 5.64
C ASP A 172 5.51 -17.24 6.04
N ARG A 173 4.56 -16.73 6.81
CA ARG A 173 4.51 -15.33 7.27
C ARG A 173 5.70 -14.98 8.17
N VAL A 174 6.11 -15.87 9.05
CA VAL A 174 7.23 -15.65 9.98
C VAL A 174 8.54 -15.54 9.20
N GLN A 175 8.78 -16.49 8.29
CA GLN A 175 9.96 -16.46 7.42
C GLN A 175 9.95 -15.23 6.49
N CYS A 176 8.77 -14.82 6.02
CA CYS A 176 8.62 -13.60 5.22
C CYS A 176 9.04 -12.35 6.00
N ILE A 177 8.59 -12.20 7.26
CA ILE A 177 9.01 -11.09 8.14
C ILE A 177 10.53 -11.12 8.37
N ALA A 178 11.11 -12.29 8.65
CA ALA A 178 12.55 -12.42 8.87
C ALA A 178 13.36 -12.00 7.62
N ASN A 179 12.93 -12.43 6.43
CA ASN A 179 13.56 -12.03 5.18
C ASN A 179 13.43 -10.53 4.93
N PHE A 180 12.24 -9.96 5.17
CA PHE A 180 11.98 -8.53 5.01
C PHE A 180 12.86 -7.71 5.96
N THR A 181 12.88 -8.05 7.26
CA THR A 181 13.69 -7.36 8.27
C THR A 181 15.18 -7.39 7.92
N ARG A 182 15.71 -8.53 7.45
CA ARG A 182 17.08 -8.69 7.03
C ARG A 182 17.39 -7.80 5.82
N PHE A 183 16.53 -7.79 4.82
CA PHE A 183 16.72 -6.97 3.62
C PHE A 183 16.64 -5.47 3.92
N MET A 184 15.74 -5.07 4.83
CA MET A 184 15.53 -3.66 5.19
C MET A 184 16.53 -3.14 6.23
N LYS A 185 17.53 -3.95 6.65
CA LYS A 185 18.43 -3.62 7.76
C LYS A 185 19.13 -2.26 7.58
N ASP A 186 19.60 -1.97 6.37
CA ASP A 186 20.39 -0.78 6.05
C ASP A 186 19.58 0.24 5.20
N ARG A 187 18.24 0.22 5.31
CA ARG A 187 17.35 1.07 4.56
C ARG A 187 16.49 1.91 5.48
N CYS A 188 16.05 3.07 5.01
CA CYS A 188 15.02 3.86 5.67
C CYS A 188 13.63 3.66 5.01
N GLY A 189 12.58 4.22 5.61
CA GLY A 189 11.20 4.10 5.12
C GLY A 189 10.39 3.02 5.84
N PHE A 190 9.55 2.31 5.12
CA PHE A 190 8.62 1.30 5.66
C PHE A 190 9.34 -0.03 5.88
N VAL A 191 10.15 -0.07 6.91
CA VAL A 191 11.03 -1.22 7.22
C VAL A 191 10.48 -2.12 8.33
N TYR A 192 9.34 -1.75 8.92
CA TYR A 192 8.68 -2.51 9.99
C TYR A 192 7.45 -3.22 9.45
N ARG A 193 7.38 -4.54 9.61
CA ARG A 193 6.23 -5.34 9.19
C ARG A 193 5.65 -6.11 10.36
N ALA A 194 4.39 -5.87 10.67
CA ALA A 194 3.63 -6.64 11.64
C ALA A 194 2.94 -7.84 10.98
N GLN A 195 2.69 -8.91 11.76
CA GLN A 195 2.02 -10.10 11.26
C GLN A 195 0.58 -9.83 10.80
N GLU A 196 -0.10 -8.91 11.46
CA GLU A 196 -1.47 -8.50 11.14
C GLU A 196 -1.58 -7.86 9.75
N ARG A 197 -0.46 -7.40 9.18
CA ARG A 197 -0.44 -6.87 7.81
C ARG A 197 -0.83 -7.92 6.77
N PHE A 198 -0.48 -9.17 6.98
CA PHE A 198 -0.84 -10.25 6.05
C PHE A 198 -2.34 -10.51 6.02
N ASP A 199 -3.03 -10.43 7.16
CA ASP A 199 -4.49 -10.57 7.23
C ASP A 199 -5.19 -9.45 6.42
N TYR A 200 -4.66 -8.23 6.53
CA TYR A 200 -5.13 -7.12 5.70
C TYR A 200 -4.87 -7.40 4.21
N MET A 201 -3.65 -7.79 3.83
CA MET A 201 -3.28 -8.05 2.42
C MET A 201 -4.12 -9.17 1.80
N GLU A 202 -4.43 -10.23 2.54
CA GLU A 202 -5.33 -11.30 2.09
C GLU A 202 -6.75 -10.77 1.89
N THR A 203 -7.26 -9.98 2.83
CA THR A 203 -8.63 -9.43 2.77
C THR A 203 -8.82 -8.48 1.59
N VAL A 204 -7.81 -7.65 1.25
CA VAL A 204 -7.88 -6.73 0.11
C VAL A 204 -7.41 -7.36 -1.21
N GLY A 205 -7.10 -8.65 -1.23
CA GLY A 205 -6.72 -9.39 -2.44
C GLY A 205 -5.28 -9.09 -2.93
N ASN A 206 -4.42 -8.56 -2.08
CA ASN A 206 -3.01 -8.31 -2.38
C ASN A 206 -2.08 -9.49 -2.07
N LEU A 207 -2.57 -10.51 -1.36
CA LEU A 207 -1.87 -11.74 -1.03
C LEU A 207 -2.77 -12.94 -1.29
N THR A 208 -2.25 -13.91 -2.04
CA THR A 208 -2.86 -15.24 -2.20
C THR A 208 -1.80 -16.29 -1.87
N ALA A 209 -2.00 -17.04 -0.81
CA ALA A 209 -1.02 -18.02 -0.33
C ALA A 209 -0.59 -19.02 -1.40
N ALA A 210 -1.51 -19.46 -2.27
CA ALA A 210 -1.23 -20.43 -3.33
C ALA A 210 -0.15 -19.97 -4.34
N VAL A 211 -0.02 -18.66 -4.59
CA VAL A 211 0.98 -18.09 -5.52
C VAL A 211 2.13 -17.40 -4.81
N SER A 212 1.94 -16.99 -3.55
CA SER A 212 3.00 -16.47 -2.69
C SER A 212 3.94 -17.60 -2.26
N GLN A 213 5.15 -17.26 -1.84
CA GLN A 213 6.17 -18.24 -1.50
C GLN A 213 7.25 -17.69 -0.58
N THR A 214 7.86 -18.57 0.18
CA THR A 214 9.00 -18.25 1.04
C THR A 214 10.11 -19.30 0.90
N SER A 215 11.31 -18.88 1.21
CA SER A 215 12.48 -19.74 1.41
C SER A 215 13.39 -19.08 2.45
N ALA A 216 14.40 -19.77 2.93
CA ALA A 216 15.40 -19.17 3.82
C ALA A 216 16.14 -17.98 3.16
N ARG A 217 16.19 -17.95 1.81
CA ARG A 217 16.95 -16.96 1.03
C ARG A 217 16.10 -15.87 0.36
N GLY A 218 14.80 -15.80 0.66
CA GLY A 218 13.92 -14.77 0.09
C GLY A 218 12.44 -15.13 0.18
N HIS A 219 11.61 -14.23 -0.32
CA HIS A 219 10.16 -14.43 -0.40
C HIS A 219 9.55 -13.66 -1.56
N GLY A 220 8.35 -14.09 -1.98
CA GLY A 220 7.49 -13.39 -2.93
C GLY A 220 6.07 -13.32 -2.41
N ILE A 221 5.50 -12.12 -2.35
CA ILE A 221 4.10 -11.87 -2.03
C ILE A 221 3.37 -11.59 -3.34
N ALA A 222 2.40 -12.42 -3.66
CA ALA A 222 1.66 -12.31 -4.91
C ALA A 222 0.17 -12.56 -4.71
N SER A 223 -0.62 -12.02 -5.63
CA SER A 223 -2.03 -12.37 -5.84
C SER A 223 -2.25 -12.80 -7.29
N THR A 224 -3.47 -13.24 -7.62
CA THR A 224 -3.82 -13.64 -8.99
C THR A 224 -4.93 -12.77 -9.55
N GLN A 225 -4.80 -12.42 -10.83
CA GLN A 225 -5.83 -11.73 -11.58
C GLN A 225 -5.85 -12.24 -13.02
N MET A 226 -7.00 -12.71 -13.50
CA MET A 226 -7.18 -13.18 -14.89
C MET A 226 -6.14 -14.23 -15.35
N GLY A 227 -5.74 -15.14 -14.45
CA GLY A 227 -4.72 -16.16 -14.75
C GLY A 227 -3.27 -15.66 -14.75
N CYS A 228 -3.05 -14.41 -14.37
CA CYS A 228 -1.72 -13.82 -14.20
C CYS A 228 -1.36 -13.70 -12.71
N ALA A 229 -0.07 -13.74 -12.38
CA ALA A 229 0.43 -13.35 -11.06
C ALA A 229 0.61 -11.84 -11.00
N LEU A 230 0.09 -11.22 -9.95
CA LEU A 230 0.44 -9.87 -9.52
C LEU A 230 1.41 -10.00 -8.34
N VAL A 231 2.70 -9.82 -8.58
CA VAL A 231 3.72 -9.90 -7.54
C VAL A 231 3.90 -8.52 -6.92
N ASN A 232 3.42 -8.37 -5.69
CA ASN A 232 3.43 -7.12 -4.94
C ASN A 232 4.76 -6.85 -4.27
N GLU A 233 5.52 -7.91 -3.99
CA GLU A 233 6.85 -7.85 -3.41
C GLU A 233 7.62 -9.11 -3.77
N MET A 234 8.91 -8.97 -4.10
CA MET A 234 9.85 -10.07 -4.14
C MET A 234 11.20 -9.58 -3.66
N ILE A 235 11.80 -10.31 -2.73
CA ILE A 235 13.12 -10.06 -2.15
C ILE A 235 13.92 -11.35 -2.20
N ALA A 236 15.19 -11.27 -2.60
CA ALA A 236 16.05 -12.43 -2.69
C ALA A 236 17.49 -12.11 -2.27
N GLU A 237 18.13 -13.03 -1.58
CA GLU A 237 19.52 -12.93 -1.15
C GLU A 237 20.50 -12.86 -2.33
N ASN A 238 20.20 -13.60 -3.41
CA ASN A 238 21.03 -13.65 -4.61
C ASN A 238 20.22 -13.99 -5.86
N GLN A 239 20.85 -13.81 -7.02
CA GLN A 239 20.20 -14.00 -8.32
C GLN A 239 19.70 -15.43 -8.56
N ALA A 240 20.37 -16.44 -8.02
CA ALA A 240 19.93 -17.84 -8.16
C ALA A 240 18.62 -18.06 -7.41
N ALA A 241 18.53 -17.58 -6.15
CA ALA A 241 17.29 -17.62 -5.36
C ALA A 241 16.16 -16.84 -6.02
N ALA A 242 16.44 -15.64 -6.55
CA ALA A 242 15.46 -14.86 -7.30
C ALA A 242 14.90 -15.63 -8.51
N LEU A 243 15.79 -16.24 -9.33
CA LEU A 243 15.38 -17.03 -10.49
C LEU A 243 14.54 -18.27 -10.13
N GLU A 244 14.87 -18.93 -9.02
CA GLU A 244 14.06 -20.05 -8.51
C GLU A 244 12.65 -19.59 -8.12
N MET A 245 12.53 -18.47 -7.42
CA MET A 245 11.24 -17.90 -7.03
C MET A 245 10.43 -17.42 -8.23
N ILE A 246 11.05 -16.74 -9.20
CA ILE A 246 10.40 -16.32 -10.45
C ILE A 246 9.82 -17.54 -11.18
N LYS A 247 10.60 -18.61 -11.35
CA LYS A 247 10.12 -19.85 -11.97
C LYS A 247 9.01 -20.53 -11.19
N SER A 248 9.06 -20.46 -9.87
CA SER A 248 7.99 -20.98 -9.02
C SER A 248 6.70 -20.19 -9.18
N VAL A 249 6.74 -18.85 -9.24
CA VAL A 249 5.55 -18.02 -9.57
C VAL A 249 5.02 -18.36 -10.96
N GLU A 250 5.90 -18.38 -11.99
CA GLU A 250 5.51 -18.70 -13.37
C GLU A 250 4.80 -20.07 -13.49
N SER A 251 5.22 -21.06 -12.68
CA SER A 251 4.62 -22.41 -12.71
C SER A 251 3.22 -22.49 -12.10
N LYS A 252 2.77 -21.46 -11.41
CA LYS A 252 1.48 -21.38 -10.70
C LYS A 252 0.42 -20.58 -11.45
N VAL A 253 0.77 -19.98 -12.59
CA VAL A 253 -0.12 -19.12 -13.39
C VAL A 253 0.04 -19.43 -14.88
N GLU A 254 -1.01 -19.14 -15.66
CA GLU A 254 -1.08 -19.55 -17.06
C GLU A 254 -0.71 -18.45 -18.06
N ASN A 255 -1.11 -17.21 -17.77
CA ASN A 255 -1.12 -16.15 -18.77
C ASN A 255 0.06 -15.19 -18.68
N GLY A 256 0.66 -15.02 -17.49
CA GLY A 256 1.77 -14.08 -17.32
C GLY A 256 2.04 -13.73 -15.86
N ALA A 257 3.02 -12.85 -15.67
CA ALA A 257 3.32 -12.31 -14.36
C ALA A 257 3.71 -10.83 -14.47
N TYR A 258 3.25 -10.05 -13.50
CA TYR A 258 3.50 -8.62 -13.35
C TYR A 258 4.06 -8.34 -11.96
N TYR A 259 5.29 -7.86 -11.91
CA TYR A 259 6.01 -7.50 -10.68
C TYR A 259 5.93 -5.98 -10.50
N ARG A 260 5.37 -5.55 -9.39
CA ARG A 260 5.17 -4.13 -9.09
C ARG A 260 6.24 -3.61 -8.14
N TYR A 261 6.80 -2.41 -8.43
CA TYR A 261 7.77 -1.73 -7.57
C TYR A 261 8.95 -2.62 -7.17
N VAL A 262 9.72 -3.05 -8.16
CA VAL A 262 10.88 -3.93 -7.92
C VAL A 262 12.05 -3.08 -7.39
N PHE A 263 12.11 -2.94 -6.08
CA PHE A 263 13.15 -2.19 -5.38
C PHE A 263 14.40 -3.02 -5.04
N ASP A 264 14.36 -4.34 -5.18
CA ASP A 264 15.49 -5.23 -5.00
C ASP A 264 16.28 -5.35 -6.31
N PRO A 265 17.55 -4.85 -6.38
CA PRO A 265 18.34 -4.92 -7.61
C PRO A 265 18.71 -6.35 -8.01
N VAL A 266 18.73 -7.28 -7.07
CA VAL A 266 19.00 -8.71 -7.34
C VAL A 266 17.80 -9.30 -8.10
N VAL A 267 16.60 -9.00 -7.65
CA VAL A 267 15.34 -9.42 -8.32
C VAL A 267 15.22 -8.75 -9.69
N ALA A 268 15.51 -7.46 -9.81
CA ALA A 268 15.48 -6.73 -11.07
C ALA A 268 16.38 -7.39 -12.14
N LYS A 269 17.63 -7.71 -11.78
CA LYS A 269 18.58 -8.42 -12.67
C LYS A 269 18.09 -9.82 -13.05
N ALA A 270 17.47 -10.53 -12.09
CA ALA A 270 16.93 -11.87 -12.36
C ALA A 270 15.72 -11.82 -13.31
N LEU A 271 14.82 -10.85 -13.15
CA LEU A 271 13.67 -10.63 -14.04
C LEU A 271 14.12 -10.29 -15.47
N ALA A 272 15.07 -9.37 -15.63
CA ALA A 272 15.64 -9.05 -16.93
C ALA A 272 16.22 -10.31 -17.61
N LYS A 273 17.00 -11.13 -16.87
CA LYS A 273 17.54 -12.39 -17.35
C LYS A 273 16.46 -13.41 -17.69
N ALA A 274 15.33 -13.40 -16.99
CA ALA A 274 14.16 -14.25 -17.27
C ALA A 274 13.30 -13.75 -18.44
N GLY A 275 13.68 -12.67 -19.10
CA GLY A 275 13.03 -12.11 -20.29
C GLY A 275 11.80 -11.26 -19.97
N TYR A 276 11.72 -10.67 -18.77
CA TYR A 276 10.72 -9.66 -18.42
C TYR A 276 11.09 -8.33 -19.03
N ARG A 277 10.08 -7.58 -19.47
CA ARG A 277 10.21 -6.19 -19.88
C ARG A 277 9.94 -5.30 -18.68
N SER A 278 10.58 -4.13 -18.61
CA SER A 278 10.39 -3.19 -17.52
C SER A 278 9.93 -1.82 -18.01
N ASP A 279 9.16 -1.14 -17.17
CA ASP A 279 8.76 0.25 -17.36
C ASP A 279 8.41 0.88 -15.99
N ILE A 280 8.25 2.19 -15.97
CA ILE A 280 7.77 2.92 -14.78
C ILE A 280 6.24 2.89 -14.76
N GLY A 281 5.66 2.46 -13.63
CA GLY A 281 4.22 2.40 -13.46
C GLY A 281 3.56 3.79 -13.34
N ALA A 282 2.34 3.91 -13.87
CA ALA A 282 1.51 5.11 -13.70
C ALA A 282 0.47 4.99 -12.58
N PHE A 283 0.14 3.76 -12.19
CA PHE A 283 -0.72 3.45 -11.05
C PHE A 283 0.09 3.37 -9.76
N ASP A 284 -0.58 3.59 -8.61
CA ASP A 284 0.03 3.50 -7.29
C ASP A 284 1.17 4.51 -7.05
N VAL A 285 1.06 5.72 -7.57
CA VAL A 285 2.04 6.79 -7.34
C VAL A 285 2.06 7.17 -5.87
N PHE A 286 3.23 7.13 -5.27
CA PHE A 286 3.45 7.47 -3.86
C PHE A 286 3.70 8.96 -3.72
N MET A 287 2.97 9.63 -2.84
CA MET A 287 3.08 11.07 -2.60
C MET A 287 3.25 11.37 -1.11
N CYS A 288 3.98 12.45 -0.82
CA CYS A 288 4.28 12.93 0.53
C CYS A 288 4.02 14.43 0.63
N LYS A 289 3.55 14.88 1.81
CA LYS A 289 3.38 16.28 2.17
C LYS A 289 4.02 16.56 3.52
N ALA A 290 4.82 17.62 3.61
CA ALA A 290 5.29 18.17 4.87
C ALA A 290 4.14 18.85 5.63
N LEU A 291 3.95 18.49 6.89
CA LEU A 291 2.92 19.09 7.77
C LEU A 291 3.44 20.30 8.56
N GLY A 292 4.70 20.64 8.39
CA GLY A 292 5.39 21.75 9.03
C GLY A 292 6.60 22.17 8.21
N LYS A 293 7.70 22.52 8.89
CA LYS A 293 8.96 22.97 8.26
C LYS A 293 9.85 21.82 7.78
N VAL A 294 9.65 20.62 8.30
CA VAL A 294 10.49 19.44 8.02
C VAL A 294 9.95 18.75 6.77
N GLY A 295 10.76 18.68 5.72
CA GLY A 295 10.44 18.03 4.47
C GLY A 295 10.81 16.54 4.44
N PHE A 296 10.50 15.87 3.33
CA PHE A 296 10.80 14.46 3.14
C PHE A 296 12.32 14.18 3.24
N ASP A 297 13.15 14.98 2.57
CA ASP A 297 14.61 14.81 2.52
C ASP A 297 15.31 15.15 3.86
N ASP A 298 14.63 15.85 4.78
CA ASP A 298 15.13 16.05 6.13
C ASP A 298 15.04 14.77 6.97
N VAL A 299 14.08 13.90 6.66
CA VAL A 299 13.77 12.67 7.39
C VAL A 299 14.37 11.44 6.74
N TYR A 300 14.32 11.36 5.41
CA TYR A 300 14.73 10.19 4.64
C TYR A 300 15.83 10.54 3.63
N ASP A 301 16.45 9.52 3.06
CA ASP A 301 17.45 9.62 2.01
C ASP A 301 17.10 8.70 0.82
N SER A 302 18.04 8.54 -0.10
CA SER A 302 17.87 7.69 -1.30
C SER A 302 17.67 6.20 -1.00
N SER A 303 17.88 5.76 0.24
CA SER A 303 17.60 4.38 0.67
C SER A 303 16.13 4.16 1.06
N PHE A 304 15.29 5.22 0.99
CA PHE A 304 13.87 5.12 1.33
C PHE A 304 13.18 4.04 0.50
N THR A 305 12.54 3.14 1.21
CA THR A 305 11.90 1.98 0.59
C THR A 305 10.52 1.77 1.16
N VAL A 306 9.58 1.50 0.27
CA VAL A 306 8.25 1.02 0.60
C VAL A 306 7.86 -0.07 -0.41
N SER A 307 7.46 -1.23 0.09
CA SER A 307 6.96 -2.30 -0.77
C SER A 307 5.51 -2.02 -1.19
N ARG A 308 5.09 -2.51 -2.36
CA ARG A 308 3.68 -2.42 -2.77
C ARG A 308 2.75 -3.07 -1.74
N GLY A 309 3.24 -4.06 -1.01
CA GLY A 309 2.52 -4.68 0.10
C GLY A 309 2.23 -3.73 1.27
N GLU A 310 2.96 -2.63 1.40
CA GLU A 310 2.78 -1.61 2.45
C GLU A 310 1.96 -0.40 1.98
N PHE A 311 1.57 -0.32 0.71
CA PHE A 311 0.73 0.76 0.19
C PHE A 311 -0.67 0.73 0.83
N PHE A 312 -1.25 1.89 1.02
CA PHE A 312 -2.53 2.13 1.68
C PHE A 312 -3.40 3.12 0.89
#